data_1ef2d6b83f06290b295db74c636e38d1
#
_entry.id   1ef2d6b83f06290b295db74c636e38d1
#
_cell.length_a   1.000
_cell.length_b   1.000
_cell.length_c   1.000
_cell.angle_alpha   90.00
_cell.angle_beta   90.00
_cell.angle_gamma   90.00
#
_symmetry.space_group_name_H-M   'P 1'
#
loop_
_entity.id
_entity.type
_entity.pdbx_description
1 polymer ?
#
loop_
_entity_poly.entity_id
_entity_poly.type
_entity_poly.pdbx_seq_one_letter_code
_entity_poly.pdbx_strand_id
1 'polypeptide(L)'
;MNERLTAQMNRFYFGVEVSYLCFVNFAIVDIETTGGSPKNSKITEIAIYKHNGLRVIDEYETLINPETTIPPFIVQLTGINDDMVRNAPKFYEVAKEIVEFTEDCIFVAHNVAFDYGMLRAEFRSLGYDYRRPHLCTVRASRYVLPGHASYSLGKLTRSLGIEIKGRHRAGGDALATAELFSILMETDSGQLESFITNEINPKQLHPNLSLDELEEIPNKTGIYKFFNETNQLIYIGKSIHIRKRVDQHLKNVKTKKGIQMQKEITRVEFELTGSELIALLRESDLIKQHQPIYNRTLRRNLFPYGLFSYVDNNGYKRLFIDKISNHSEAPITSFTTKREATSYLEKMVENYDLCTKLCDLYKSDSACFRYTVKNCLGACVQEESSDSYNRRVESFIDAITLNEGTFFVVDKGRKRGEKSLVKIENGCLTGYGFAPYNFKRYKIEKWDKFIDYVKDNRDSRTILKLFLRKNKSHEVINIMD
;
A
#
# COMPACT_ATOMS: atom_id res chain seq x y z
N MET A 1 10.06 18.44 25.93
CA MET A 1 11.38 17.98 25.45
C MET A 1 11.81 16.64 26.08
N ASN A 2 11.09 16.09 27.05
CA ASN A 2 11.51 14.87 27.77
C ASN A 2 10.85 13.55 27.35
N GLU A 3 9.74 13.53 26.62
CA GLU A 3 9.05 12.28 26.28
C GLU A 3 9.58 11.59 25.01
N ARG A 4 10.25 12.32 24.12
CA ARG A 4 10.84 11.74 22.89
C ARG A 4 12.20 11.08 23.08
N LEU A 5 12.94 11.47 24.10
CA LEU A 5 14.22 10.86 24.48
C LEU A 5 14.01 9.52 25.21
N THR A 6 12.91 9.38 25.96
CA THR A 6 12.58 8.14 26.70
C THR A 6 12.21 6.99 25.74
N ALA A 7 11.50 7.27 24.65
CA ALA A 7 11.11 6.22 23.68
C ALA A 7 12.29 5.71 22.83
N GLN A 8 13.35 6.50 22.65
CA GLN A 8 14.56 6.07 21.94
C GLN A 8 15.62 5.45 22.87
N MET A 9 15.62 5.77 24.14
CA MET A 9 16.59 5.23 25.11
C MET A 9 16.23 3.83 25.64
N ASN A 10 14.97 3.38 25.54
CA ASN A 10 14.53 2.07 26.06
C ASN A 10 14.65 0.93 25.07
N ARG A 11 15.24 1.12 23.87
CA ARG A 11 15.43 0.03 22.89
C ARG A 11 16.56 -0.95 23.24
N PHE A 12 17.38 -0.63 24.24
CA PHE A 12 18.50 -1.48 24.66
C PHE A 12 18.60 -1.53 26.18
N TYR A 13 17.83 -2.37 26.83
CA TYR A 13 18.16 -2.85 28.16
C TYR A 13 18.63 -4.30 28.07
N PHE A 14 19.86 -4.55 28.44
CA PHE A 14 20.50 -5.87 28.47
C PHE A 14 20.66 -6.64 27.14
N GLY A 15 20.82 -5.97 26.00
CA GLY A 15 21.10 -6.68 24.74
C GLY A 15 19.93 -7.48 24.15
N VAL A 16 18.70 -7.26 24.65
CA VAL A 16 17.47 -7.85 24.13
C VAL A 16 16.65 -6.73 23.48
N GLU A 17 16.24 -6.92 22.23
CA GLU A 17 15.29 -6.03 21.54
C GLU A 17 13.91 -6.17 22.19
N VAL A 18 13.56 -5.25 23.09
CA VAL A 18 12.24 -5.26 23.75
C VAL A 18 11.23 -4.60 22.81
N SER A 19 10.18 -5.32 22.46
CA SER A 19 9.09 -4.80 21.61
C SER A 19 8.44 -3.59 22.26
N TYR A 20 8.11 -2.56 21.44
CA TYR A 20 7.32 -1.39 21.85
C TYR A 20 6.01 -1.78 22.57
N LEU A 21 5.44 -2.93 22.21
CA LEU A 21 4.18 -3.42 22.78
C LEU A 21 4.24 -3.76 24.27
N CYS A 22 5.45 -3.96 24.83
CA CYS A 22 5.62 -4.20 26.28
C CYS A 22 5.37 -2.94 27.14
N PHE A 23 5.18 -1.77 26.54
CA PHE A 23 4.98 -0.49 27.23
C PHE A 23 3.64 0.18 26.91
N VAL A 24 2.73 -0.54 26.24
CA VAL A 24 1.44 -0.01 25.79
C VAL A 24 0.31 -0.85 26.38
N ASN A 25 -0.77 -0.21 26.80
CA ASN A 25 -1.98 -0.89 27.21
C ASN A 25 -2.86 -1.22 26.00
N PHE A 26 -3.64 -2.28 26.12
CA PHE A 26 -4.59 -2.77 25.12
C PHE A 26 -5.99 -2.79 25.74
N ALA A 27 -6.98 -2.30 25.02
CA ALA A 27 -8.39 -2.44 25.36
C ALA A 27 -8.96 -3.58 24.49
N ILE A 28 -9.17 -4.74 25.12
CA ILE A 28 -9.71 -5.91 24.44
C ILE A 28 -11.22 -5.87 24.56
N VAL A 29 -11.89 -5.70 23.44
CA VAL A 29 -13.31 -5.35 23.38
C VAL A 29 -14.08 -6.42 22.62
N ASP A 30 -15.24 -6.74 23.16
CA ASP A 30 -16.29 -7.48 22.48
C ASP A 30 -17.63 -6.81 22.75
N ILE A 31 -18.55 -6.86 21.79
CA ILE A 31 -19.88 -6.23 21.90
C ILE A 31 -20.96 -7.16 21.41
N GLU A 32 -22.13 -7.08 22.07
CA GLU A 32 -23.38 -7.65 21.55
C GLU A 32 -24.26 -6.53 21.00
N THR A 33 -25.07 -6.85 19.99
CA THR A 33 -25.81 -5.83 19.23
C THR A 33 -27.18 -6.32 18.79
N THR A 34 -28.06 -5.40 18.40
CA THR A 34 -29.37 -5.73 17.81
C THR A 34 -29.30 -6.26 16.39
N GLY A 35 -28.08 -6.35 15.79
CA GLY A 35 -27.87 -6.88 14.43
C GLY A 35 -26.46 -6.58 13.87
N GLY A 36 -26.20 -7.02 12.63
CA GLY A 36 -24.85 -7.01 12.05
C GLY A 36 -24.42 -5.72 11.33
N SER A 37 -25.22 -4.67 11.27
CA SER A 37 -24.91 -3.48 10.47
C SER A 37 -24.77 -2.22 11.32
N PRO A 38 -23.61 -1.53 11.30
CA PRO A 38 -23.41 -0.29 12.04
C PRO A 38 -24.40 0.85 11.69
N LYS A 39 -25.07 0.76 10.55
CA LYS A 39 -26.06 1.78 10.14
C LYS A 39 -27.42 1.62 10.82
N ASN A 40 -27.81 0.38 11.14
CA ASN A 40 -29.18 0.06 11.54
C ASN A 40 -29.26 -0.73 12.85
N SER A 41 -28.12 -1.01 13.48
CA SER A 41 -28.04 -1.79 14.71
C SER A 41 -27.48 -0.97 15.85
N LYS A 42 -27.81 -1.36 17.07
CA LYS A 42 -27.44 -0.71 18.32
C LYS A 42 -26.69 -1.69 19.22
N ILE A 43 -25.82 -1.19 20.08
CA ILE A 43 -25.12 -2.01 21.06
C ILE A 43 -26.07 -2.35 22.22
N THR A 44 -26.08 -3.63 22.64
CA THR A 44 -26.88 -4.14 23.77
C THR A 44 -26.02 -4.54 24.96
N GLU A 45 -24.75 -4.88 24.74
CA GLU A 45 -23.77 -5.19 25.78
C GLU A 45 -22.38 -4.81 25.26
N ILE A 46 -21.51 -4.35 26.17
CA ILE A 46 -20.09 -4.11 25.91
C ILE A 46 -19.26 -4.66 27.04
N ALA A 47 -18.16 -5.33 26.70
CA ALA A 47 -17.11 -5.73 27.62
C ALA A 47 -15.75 -5.25 27.14
N ILE A 48 -14.95 -4.70 28.04
CA ILE A 48 -13.61 -4.20 27.77
C ILE A 48 -12.66 -4.71 28.85
N TYR A 49 -11.66 -5.50 28.46
CA TYR A 49 -10.58 -5.91 29.35
C TYR A 49 -9.31 -5.14 29.01
N LYS A 50 -8.81 -4.38 29.99
CA LYS A 50 -7.53 -3.67 29.86
C LYS A 50 -6.38 -4.62 30.10
N HIS A 51 -5.48 -4.74 29.13
CA HIS A 51 -4.35 -5.68 29.13
C HIS A 51 -3.04 -4.92 28.98
N ASN A 52 -2.02 -5.24 29.78
CA ASN A 52 -0.73 -4.54 29.76
C ASN A 52 0.34 -5.22 28.90
N GLY A 53 -0.06 -6.14 28.03
CA GLY A 53 0.84 -6.98 27.22
C GLY A 53 1.21 -8.30 27.90
N LEU A 54 1.01 -8.45 29.24
CA LEU A 54 1.29 -9.66 30.00
C LEU A 54 0.02 -10.30 30.58
N ARG A 55 -0.88 -9.48 31.08
CA ARG A 55 -2.13 -9.91 31.73
C ARG A 55 -3.20 -8.85 31.70
N VAL A 56 -4.43 -9.24 31.92
CA VAL A 56 -5.54 -8.33 32.22
C VAL A 56 -5.26 -7.61 33.56
N ILE A 57 -5.45 -6.28 33.56
CA ILE A 57 -5.19 -5.42 34.72
C ILE A 57 -6.41 -4.66 35.18
N ASP A 58 -7.46 -4.55 34.33
CA ASP A 58 -8.70 -3.85 34.63
C ASP A 58 -9.82 -4.34 33.71
N GLU A 59 -11.09 -4.17 34.11
CA GLU A 59 -12.25 -4.62 33.35
C GLU A 59 -13.41 -3.63 33.44
N TYR A 60 -14.21 -3.56 32.37
CA TYR A 60 -15.43 -2.77 32.29
C TYR A 60 -16.47 -3.56 31.51
N GLU A 61 -17.59 -3.87 32.14
CA GLU A 61 -18.72 -4.57 31.51
C GLU A 61 -20.03 -3.90 31.84
N THR A 62 -20.90 -3.73 30.83
CA THR A 62 -22.26 -3.22 31.06
C THR A 62 -23.22 -3.65 29.97
N LEU A 63 -24.48 -3.92 30.36
CA LEU A 63 -25.59 -3.93 29.42
C LEU A 63 -25.91 -2.49 28.98
N ILE A 64 -26.40 -2.33 27.77
CA ILE A 64 -26.77 -1.03 27.20
C ILE A 64 -28.20 -1.12 26.65
N ASN A 65 -29.03 -0.15 27.00
CA ASN A 65 -30.36 -0.01 26.44
C ASN A 65 -30.25 0.51 25.00
N PRO A 66 -30.59 -0.31 23.99
CA PRO A 66 -30.45 0.06 22.58
C PRO A 66 -31.54 1.03 22.10
N GLU A 67 -32.52 1.37 22.95
CA GLU A 67 -33.70 2.21 22.63
C GLU A 67 -34.53 1.67 21.42
N THR A 68 -34.37 0.41 21.13
CA THR A 68 -35.11 -0.30 20.07
C THR A 68 -35.31 -1.77 20.47
N THR A 69 -36.31 -2.43 19.91
CA THR A 69 -36.60 -3.85 20.18
C THR A 69 -35.47 -4.75 19.64
N ILE A 70 -35.05 -5.72 20.45
CA ILE A 70 -34.07 -6.71 20.08
C ILE A 70 -34.72 -7.80 19.24
N PRO A 71 -34.26 -8.07 18.00
CA PRO A 71 -34.86 -9.10 17.15
C PRO A 71 -34.80 -10.50 17.78
N PRO A 72 -35.85 -11.33 17.63
CA PRO A 72 -35.91 -12.66 18.28
C PRO A 72 -34.72 -13.56 17.99
N PHE A 73 -34.18 -13.52 16.79
CA PHE A 73 -32.99 -14.32 16.43
C PHE A 73 -31.73 -13.86 17.17
N ILE A 74 -31.61 -12.57 17.53
CA ILE A 74 -30.53 -12.05 18.36
C ILE A 74 -30.72 -12.49 19.81
N VAL A 75 -31.94 -12.41 20.33
CA VAL A 75 -32.28 -12.94 21.67
C VAL A 75 -31.92 -14.42 21.78
N GLN A 76 -32.21 -15.22 20.75
CA GLN A 76 -31.84 -16.63 20.71
C GLN A 76 -30.30 -16.82 20.66
N LEU A 77 -29.57 -15.94 19.99
CA LEU A 77 -28.11 -16.02 19.85
C LEU A 77 -27.38 -15.62 21.12
N THR A 78 -27.74 -14.45 21.70
CA THR A 78 -27.00 -13.80 22.79
C THR A 78 -27.60 -14.05 24.16
N GLY A 79 -28.88 -14.45 24.23
CA GLY A 79 -29.64 -14.54 25.46
C GLY A 79 -30.09 -13.18 26.02
N ILE A 80 -29.71 -12.06 25.37
CA ILE A 80 -30.11 -10.71 25.83
C ILE A 80 -31.47 -10.35 25.23
N ASN A 81 -32.40 -10.02 26.08
CA ASN A 81 -33.76 -9.65 25.70
C ASN A 81 -34.11 -8.21 26.17
N ASP A 82 -35.24 -7.70 25.70
CA ASP A 82 -35.68 -6.33 25.99
C ASP A 82 -35.87 -6.07 27.49
N ASP A 83 -36.26 -7.06 28.29
CA ASP A 83 -36.45 -6.90 29.74
C ASP A 83 -35.12 -6.70 30.47
N MET A 84 -34.05 -7.37 30.02
CA MET A 84 -32.70 -7.25 30.59
C MET A 84 -32.12 -5.85 30.35
N VAL A 85 -32.36 -5.25 29.19
CA VAL A 85 -31.79 -3.95 28.81
C VAL A 85 -32.70 -2.76 29.13
N ARG A 86 -33.94 -2.98 29.56
CA ARG A 86 -34.94 -1.93 29.80
C ARG A 86 -34.44 -0.85 30.75
N ASN A 87 -33.80 -1.25 31.84
CA ASN A 87 -33.28 -0.36 32.89
C ASN A 87 -31.77 -0.18 32.82
N ALA A 88 -31.10 -0.71 31.77
CA ALA A 88 -29.68 -0.51 31.52
C ALA A 88 -29.43 0.95 31.06
N PRO A 89 -28.23 1.48 31.30
CA PRO A 89 -27.87 2.80 30.80
C PRO A 89 -27.92 2.83 29.27
N LYS A 90 -28.28 3.97 28.72
CA LYS A 90 -28.19 4.23 27.28
C LYS A 90 -26.73 4.49 26.88
N PHE A 91 -26.41 4.30 25.60
CA PHE A 91 -25.02 4.45 25.15
C PHE A 91 -24.41 5.82 25.51
N TYR A 92 -25.14 6.92 25.38
CA TYR A 92 -24.63 8.25 25.71
C TYR A 92 -24.30 8.43 27.20
N GLU A 93 -24.91 7.66 28.10
CA GLU A 93 -24.65 7.71 29.55
C GLU A 93 -23.32 7.05 29.90
N VAL A 94 -22.90 6.01 29.17
CA VAL A 94 -21.64 5.27 29.37
C VAL A 94 -20.53 5.70 28.41
N ALA A 95 -20.82 6.53 27.42
CA ALA A 95 -19.89 6.94 26.38
C ALA A 95 -18.60 7.57 26.94
N LYS A 96 -18.72 8.41 27.96
CA LYS A 96 -17.55 9.05 28.60
C LYS A 96 -16.62 8.03 29.24
N GLU A 97 -17.18 7.08 29.99
CA GLU A 97 -16.42 6.01 30.68
C GLU A 97 -15.68 5.13 29.67
N ILE A 98 -16.34 4.77 28.56
CA ILE A 98 -15.71 3.99 27.48
C ILE A 98 -14.53 4.76 26.87
N VAL A 99 -14.66 6.08 26.63
CA VAL A 99 -13.57 6.91 26.11
C VAL A 99 -12.40 6.95 27.07
N GLU A 100 -12.65 7.21 28.35
CA GLU A 100 -11.63 7.30 29.40
C GLU A 100 -10.95 5.93 29.64
N PHE A 101 -11.74 4.84 29.69
CA PHE A 101 -11.22 3.49 29.89
C PHE A 101 -10.29 3.05 28.76
N THR A 102 -10.60 3.44 27.52
CA THR A 102 -9.81 3.10 26.33
C THR A 102 -8.77 4.16 25.95
N GLU A 103 -8.58 5.21 26.77
CA GLU A 103 -7.59 6.24 26.49
C GLU A 103 -6.16 5.64 26.52
N ASP A 104 -5.34 6.06 25.55
CA ASP A 104 -3.97 5.60 25.36
C ASP A 104 -3.81 4.06 25.18
N CYS A 105 -4.90 3.35 24.88
CA CYS A 105 -4.89 1.93 24.58
C CYS A 105 -4.92 1.66 23.06
N ILE A 106 -4.36 0.50 22.68
CA ILE A 106 -4.63 -0.11 21.38
C ILE A 106 -5.92 -0.92 21.52
N PHE A 107 -6.93 -0.61 20.69
CA PHE A 107 -8.19 -1.35 20.64
C PHE A 107 -7.96 -2.72 20.01
N VAL A 108 -8.32 -3.79 20.70
CA VAL A 108 -8.15 -5.17 20.23
C VAL A 108 -9.51 -5.86 20.21
N ALA A 109 -9.84 -6.54 19.11
CA ALA A 109 -11.05 -7.37 19.05
C ALA A 109 -10.84 -8.58 18.12
N HIS A 110 -11.69 -9.59 18.29
CA HIS A 110 -11.70 -10.76 17.42
C HIS A 110 -12.62 -10.52 16.21
N ASN A 111 -12.05 -10.07 15.08
CA ASN A 111 -12.73 -9.44 13.93
C ASN A 111 -13.04 -7.95 14.16
N VAL A 112 -12.02 -7.21 14.53
CA VAL A 112 -12.06 -5.78 14.94
C VAL A 112 -12.93 -4.87 14.07
N ALA A 113 -13.12 -5.18 12.79
CA ALA A 113 -13.93 -4.36 11.90
C ALA A 113 -15.41 -4.27 12.34
N PHE A 114 -15.93 -5.30 13.00
CA PHE A 114 -17.28 -5.31 13.53
C PHE A 114 -17.39 -4.45 14.79
N ASP A 115 -16.68 -4.81 15.85
CA ASP A 115 -16.75 -4.16 17.17
C ASP A 115 -16.37 -2.67 17.09
N TYR A 116 -15.25 -2.41 16.44
CA TYR A 116 -14.77 -1.05 16.24
C TYR A 116 -15.69 -0.20 15.37
N GLY A 117 -16.26 -0.82 14.31
CA GLY A 117 -17.22 -0.17 13.42
C GLY A 117 -18.55 0.20 14.11
N MET A 118 -19.07 -0.70 14.94
CA MET A 118 -20.30 -0.47 15.71
C MET A 118 -20.08 0.62 16.76
N LEU A 119 -18.98 0.54 17.53
CA LEU A 119 -18.64 1.53 18.56
C LEU A 119 -18.46 2.91 17.95
N ARG A 120 -17.75 3.02 16.82
CA ARG A 120 -17.62 4.30 16.09
C ARG A 120 -18.96 4.85 15.59
N ALA A 121 -19.90 3.99 15.18
CA ALA A 121 -21.21 4.42 14.73
C ALA A 121 -22.03 5.04 15.89
N GLU A 122 -22.00 4.41 17.07
CA GLU A 122 -22.65 4.96 18.27
C GLU A 122 -22.03 6.30 18.68
N PHE A 123 -20.69 6.42 18.76
CA PHE A 123 -20.04 7.68 19.06
C PHE A 123 -20.32 8.77 18.02
N ARG A 124 -20.37 8.43 16.73
CA ARG A 124 -20.72 9.39 15.67
C ARG A 124 -22.14 9.92 15.82
N SER A 125 -23.09 9.10 16.27
CA SER A 125 -24.46 9.56 16.57
C SER A 125 -24.51 10.62 17.67
N LEU A 126 -23.48 10.65 18.54
CA LEU A 126 -23.28 11.67 19.60
C LEU A 126 -22.41 12.86 19.14
N GLY A 127 -22.02 12.91 17.85
CA GLY A 127 -21.11 13.95 17.34
C GLY A 127 -19.64 13.76 17.75
N TYR A 128 -19.24 12.60 18.26
CA TYR A 128 -17.88 12.31 18.70
C TYR A 128 -17.18 11.36 17.72
N ASP A 129 -15.98 11.73 17.28
CA ASP A 129 -15.14 10.91 16.40
C ASP A 129 -14.20 10.02 17.23
N TYR A 130 -14.71 8.85 17.62
CA TYR A 130 -13.93 7.86 18.38
C TYR A 130 -12.87 7.21 17.49
N ARG A 131 -11.59 7.44 17.83
CA ARG A 131 -10.45 6.87 17.10
C ARG A 131 -9.42 6.29 18.07
N ARG A 132 -9.03 5.03 17.81
CA ARG A 132 -7.97 4.32 18.52
C ARG A 132 -7.13 3.53 17.52
N PRO A 133 -5.80 3.42 17.71
CA PRO A 133 -5.05 2.35 17.06
C PRO A 133 -5.74 1.04 17.34
N HIS A 134 -5.81 0.14 16.36
CA HIS A 134 -6.52 -1.12 16.59
C HIS A 134 -5.83 -2.33 15.96
N LEU A 135 -6.04 -3.51 16.56
CA LEU A 135 -5.48 -4.79 16.17
C LEU A 135 -6.59 -5.84 16.06
N CYS A 136 -6.57 -6.60 14.97
CA CYS A 136 -7.47 -7.72 14.74
C CYS A 136 -6.80 -9.04 15.11
N THR A 137 -7.28 -9.72 16.16
CA THR A 137 -6.71 -11.00 16.59
C THR A 137 -6.89 -12.10 15.54
N VAL A 138 -7.96 -12.10 14.73
CA VAL A 138 -8.11 -13.06 13.60
C VAL A 138 -6.95 -12.93 12.60
N ARG A 139 -6.58 -11.70 12.23
CA ARG A 139 -5.48 -11.46 11.28
C ARG A 139 -4.13 -11.84 11.90
N ALA A 140 -3.91 -11.45 13.14
CA ALA A 140 -2.70 -11.77 13.88
C ALA A 140 -2.56 -13.29 14.08
N SER A 141 -3.61 -13.99 14.51
CA SER A 141 -3.58 -15.44 14.73
C SER A 141 -3.27 -16.23 13.45
N ARG A 142 -3.79 -15.81 12.29
CA ARG A 142 -3.48 -16.48 11.01
C ARG A 142 -2.00 -16.46 10.66
N TYR A 143 -1.29 -15.46 11.14
CA TYR A 143 0.14 -15.30 10.89
C TYR A 143 1.00 -15.91 11.99
N VAL A 144 0.70 -15.58 13.25
CA VAL A 144 1.50 -16.01 14.43
C VAL A 144 1.24 -17.49 14.78
N LEU A 145 0.01 -17.96 14.57
CA LEU A 145 -0.42 -19.34 14.88
C LEU A 145 -0.98 -20.01 13.61
N PRO A 146 -0.15 -20.30 12.59
CA PRO A 146 -0.63 -20.92 11.35
C PRO A 146 -1.04 -22.38 11.56
N GLY A 147 -1.88 -22.90 10.64
CA GLY A 147 -2.23 -24.33 10.59
C GLY A 147 -3.53 -24.72 11.28
N HIS A 148 -4.30 -23.77 11.88
CA HIS A 148 -5.61 -24.06 12.41
C HIS A 148 -6.67 -24.18 11.32
N ALA A 149 -7.60 -25.14 11.46
CA ALA A 149 -8.67 -25.36 10.50
C ALA A 149 -9.67 -24.20 10.42
N SER A 150 -9.79 -23.41 11.48
CA SER A 150 -10.66 -22.23 11.54
C SER A 150 -10.10 -21.22 12.55
N TYR A 151 -10.25 -19.94 12.20
CA TYR A 151 -9.86 -18.80 13.05
C TYR A 151 -11.09 -18.05 13.61
N SER A 152 -12.28 -18.68 13.67
CA SER A 152 -13.38 -18.15 14.46
C SER A 152 -13.09 -18.33 15.95
N LEU A 153 -13.49 -17.38 16.81
CA LEU A 153 -13.13 -17.37 18.24
C LEU A 153 -13.36 -18.74 18.89
N GLY A 154 -14.56 -19.26 18.84
CA GLY A 154 -14.88 -20.53 19.53
C GLY A 154 -14.18 -21.78 18.99
N LYS A 155 -13.71 -21.80 17.72
CA LYS A 155 -12.94 -22.94 17.18
C LYS A 155 -11.46 -22.77 17.49
N LEU A 156 -10.92 -21.56 17.38
CA LEU A 156 -9.53 -21.27 17.66
C LEU A 156 -9.23 -21.44 19.15
N THR A 157 -10.02 -20.85 20.04
CA THR A 157 -9.87 -20.98 21.50
C THR A 157 -9.92 -22.44 21.96
N ARG A 158 -10.87 -23.24 21.44
CA ARG A 158 -10.94 -24.67 21.71
C ARG A 158 -9.66 -25.40 21.29
N SER A 159 -9.08 -25.08 20.13
CA SER A 159 -7.84 -25.70 19.67
C SER A 159 -6.60 -25.29 20.47
N LEU A 160 -6.69 -24.17 21.19
CA LEU A 160 -5.64 -23.66 22.07
C LEU A 160 -5.86 -24.00 23.56
N GLY A 161 -6.95 -24.72 23.89
CA GLY A 161 -7.27 -25.08 25.27
C GLY A 161 -7.89 -23.94 26.09
N ILE A 162 -8.35 -22.86 25.45
CA ILE A 162 -9.02 -21.74 26.11
C ILE A 162 -10.51 -22.06 26.25
N GLU A 163 -11.06 -22.01 27.47
CA GLU A 163 -12.46 -22.23 27.76
C GLU A 163 -13.24 -20.90 27.68
N ILE A 164 -14.30 -20.84 26.87
CA ILE A 164 -15.19 -19.67 26.83
C ILE A 164 -16.33 -19.86 27.83
N LYS A 165 -16.36 -19.05 28.87
CA LYS A 165 -17.47 -19.01 29.83
C LYS A 165 -18.50 -17.98 29.36
N GLY A 166 -19.73 -18.41 29.13
CA GLY A 166 -20.79 -17.49 28.65
C GLY A 166 -20.59 -17.05 27.20
N ARG A 167 -20.52 -18.03 26.29
CA ARG A 167 -20.39 -17.75 24.85
C ARG A 167 -21.61 -16.95 24.33
N HIS A 168 -21.35 -16.00 23.41
CA HIS A 168 -22.30 -15.03 22.92
C HIS A 168 -22.82 -14.08 24.00
N ARG A 169 -21.96 -13.79 24.97
CA ARG A 169 -22.04 -12.68 25.92
C ARG A 169 -20.69 -11.94 25.84
N ALA A 170 -20.77 -10.61 25.76
CA ALA A 170 -19.60 -9.80 25.53
C ALA A 170 -18.45 -10.07 26.52
N GLY A 171 -18.74 -10.24 27.82
CA GLY A 171 -17.73 -10.55 28.83
C GLY A 171 -16.98 -11.85 28.58
N GLY A 172 -17.69 -12.93 28.25
CA GLY A 172 -17.08 -14.24 27.98
C GLY A 172 -16.22 -14.26 26.72
N ASP A 173 -16.69 -13.65 25.65
CA ASP A 173 -15.97 -13.62 24.37
C ASP A 173 -14.79 -12.63 24.43
N ALA A 174 -14.90 -11.48 25.13
CA ALA A 174 -13.80 -10.56 25.37
C ALA A 174 -12.71 -11.17 26.25
N LEU A 175 -13.05 -11.88 27.33
CA LEU A 175 -12.08 -12.58 28.19
C LEU A 175 -11.31 -13.66 27.42
N ALA A 176 -12.02 -14.49 26.66
CA ALA A 176 -11.38 -15.51 25.81
C ALA A 176 -10.48 -14.87 24.73
N THR A 177 -10.86 -13.69 24.23
CA THR A 177 -10.03 -12.91 23.31
C THR A 177 -8.79 -12.36 24.02
N ALA A 178 -8.88 -11.99 25.31
CA ALA A 178 -7.74 -11.56 26.12
C ALA A 178 -6.74 -12.70 26.38
N GLU A 179 -7.22 -13.91 26.67
CA GLU A 179 -6.36 -15.08 26.81
C GLU A 179 -5.68 -15.44 25.47
N LEU A 180 -6.42 -15.40 24.35
CA LEU A 180 -5.84 -15.57 23.02
C LEU A 180 -4.78 -14.51 22.73
N PHE A 181 -5.03 -13.25 23.12
CA PHE A 181 -4.10 -12.14 22.92
C PHE A 181 -2.81 -12.33 23.72
N SER A 182 -2.89 -12.86 24.96
CA SER A 182 -1.72 -13.22 25.76
C SER A 182 -0.84 -14.27 25.05
N ILE A 183 -1.45 -15.31 24.49
CA ILE A 183 -0.72 -16.33 23.69
C ILE A 183 -0.04 -15.70 22.47
N LEU A 184 -0.71 -14.79 21.78
CA LEU A 184 -0.13 -14.09 20.62
C LEU A 184 1.06 -13.22 21.03
N MET A 185 0.97 -12.51 22.15
CA MET A 185 2.05 -11.70 22.71
C MET A 185 3.26 -12.53 23.14
N GLU A 186 3.04 -13.67 23.77
CA GLU A 186 4.10 -14.61 24.17
C GLU A 186 4.78 -15.26 22.97
N THR A 187 4.01 -15.58 21.93
CA THR A 187 4.55 -16.27 20.74
C THR A 187 5.40 -15.34 19.88
N ASP A 188 4.94 -14.14 19.54
CA ASP A 188 5.68 -13.18 18.70
C ASP A 188 5.17 -11.74 18.84
N SER A 189 5.54 -11.05 19.90
CA SER A 189 5.17 -9.66 20.14
C SER A 189 5.72 -8.69 19.08
N GLY A 190 6.88 -8.99 18.49
CA GLY A 190 7.50 -8.13 17.45
C GLY A 190 6.68 -8.11 16.17
N GLN A 191 6.12 -9.23 15.76
CA GLN A 191 5.25 -9.31 14.59
C GLN A 191 3.87 -8.69 14.83
N LEU A 192 3.33 -8.77 16.05
CA LEU A 192 2.05 -8.16 16.39
C LEU A 192 2.01 -6.65 16.11
N GLU A 193 3.12 -5.95 16.30
CA GLU A 193 3.23 -4.52 15.99
C GLU A 193 2.88 -4.22 14.52
N SER A 194 3.21 -5.13 13.62
CA SER A 194 2.92 -4.99 12.19
C SER A 194 1.42 -5.06 11.85
N PHE A 195 0.61 -5.66 12.72
CA PHE A 195 -0.85 -5.78 12.57
C PHE A 195 -1.64 -4.61 13.15
N ILE A 196 -0.98 -3.71 13.88
CA ILE A 196 -1.64 -2.52 14.41
C ILE A 196 -1.98 -1.58 13.27
N THR A 197 -3.26 -1.28 13.13
CA THR A 197 -3.75 -0.24 12.24
C THR A 197 -3.79 1.08 13.02
N ASN A 198 -2.85 1.95 12.74
CA ASN A 198 -2.84 3.28 13.35
C ASN A 198 -3.91 4.15 12.69
N GLU A 199 -4.73 4.80 13.49
CA GLU A 199 -5.62 5.86 13.05
C GLU A 199 -4.85 7.18 12.88
N ILE A 200 -5.40 8.09 12.07
CA ILE A 200 -4.87 9.43 11.96
C ILE A 200 -5.17 10.15 13.29
N ASN A 201 -4.12 10.61 13.98
CA ASN A 201 -4.30 11.39 15.20
C ASN A 201 -4.60 12.87 14.84
N PRO A 202 -5.81 13.38 15.09
CA PRO A 202 -6.17 14.76 14.74
C PRO A 202 -5.26 15.81 15.40
N LYS A 203 -4.78 15.55 16.62
CA LYS A 203 -3.87 16.45 17.35
C LYS A 203 -2.49 16.62 16.69
N GLN A 204 -2.13 15.72 15.77
CA GLN A 204 -0.86 15.77 15.03
C GLN A 204 -0.99 16.41 13.65
N LEU A 205 -2.20 16.65 13.19
CA LEU A 205 -2.47 17.30 11.92
C LEU A 205 -2.45 18.82 12.06
N HIS A 206 -2.31 19.49 10.91
CA HIS A 206 -2.50 20.94 10.87
C HIS A 206 -3.96 21.29 11.21
N PRO A 207 -4.25 22.32 12.03
CA PRO A 207 -5.61 22.67 12.44
C PRO A 207 -6.57 22.92 11.25
N ASN A 208 -6.06 23.40 10.13
CA ASN A 208 -6.85 23.68 8.94
C ASN A 208 -7.14 22.44 8.06
N LEU A 209 -6.61 21.27 8.40
CA LEU A 209 -6.88 20.03 7.65
C LEU A 209 -8.10 19.31 8.23
N SER A 210 -9.23 19.37 7.53
CA SER A 210 -10.45 18.68 7.91
C SER A 210 -10.34 17.17 7.69
N LEU A 211 -10.73 16.39 8.71
CA LEU A 211 -10.83 14.93 8.58
C LEU A 211 -11.98 14.51 7.68
N ASP A 212 -13.08 15.31 7.64
CA ASP A 212 -14.24 15.03 6.79
C ASP A 212 -13.86 15.16 5.32
N GLU A 213 -13.07 16.18 4.93
CA GLU A 213 -12.53 16.30 3.57
C GLU A 213 -11.66 15.09 3.18
N LEU A 214 -10.91 14.55 4.13
CA LEU A 214 -10.14 13.32 3.88
C LEU A 214 -11.05 12.12 3.65
N GLU A 215 -12.20 12.03 4.27
CA GLU A 215 -13.16 10.93 4.10
C GLU A 215 -13.79 10.92 2.70
N GLU A 216 -13.87 12.05 2.03
CA GLU A 216 -14.36 12.17 0.64
C GLU A 216 -13.36 11.64 -0.41
N ILE A 217 -12.09 11.46 -0.05
CA ILE A 217 -11.08 10.95 -0.97
C ILE A 217 -11.38 9.49 -1.33
N PRO A 218 -11.65 9.15 -2.60
CA PRO A 218 -12.01 7.79 -2.99
C PRO A 218 -10.79 6.86 -2.99
N ASN A 219 -11.02 5.59 -2.68
CA ASN A 219 -9.98 4.57 -2.76
C ASN A 219 -9.83 4.02 -4.20
N LYS A 220 -9.44 4.90 -5.13
CA LYS A 220 -9.31 4.63 -6.57
C LYS A 220 -7.93 5.05 -7.09
N THR A 221 -7.63 4.66 -8.33
CA THR A 221 -6.36 5.00 -9.01
C THR A 221 -6.35 6.45 -9.46
N GLY A 222 -5.26 7.15 -9.15
CA GLY A 222 -5.03 8.53 -9.60
C GLY A 222 -3.84 9.19 -8.92
N ILE A 223 -3.81 10.50 -8.95
CA ILE A 223 -2.83 11.35 -8.29
C ILE A 223 -3.47 12.13 -7.14
N TYR A 224 -2.64 12.55 -6.19
CA TYR A 224 -3.01 13.42 -5.08
C TYR A 224 -1.95 14.49 -4.87
N LYS A 225 -2.39 15.65 -4.37
CA LYS A 225 -1.59 16.85 -4.21
C LYS A 225 -1.77 17.38 -2.80
N PHE A 226 -0.68 17.73 -2.12
CA PHE A 226 -0.70 18.36 -0.81
C PHE A 226 -0.33 19.82 -0.89
N PHE A 227 -1.11 20.65 -0.22
CA PHE A 227 -0.90 22.08 -0.13
C PHE A 227 -0.65 22.51 1.29
N ASN A 228 0.19 23.53 1.48
CA ASN A 228 0.44 24.16 2.78
C ASN A 228 -0.50 25.36 3.02
N GLU A 229 -0.35 26.02 4.15
CA GLU A 229 -1.16 27.15 4.58
C GLU A 229 -1.11 28.36 3.60
N THR A 230 0.00 28.55 2.92
CA THR A 230 0.14 29.58 1.88
C THR A 230 -0.39 29.15 0.52
N ASN A 231 -1.15 28.05 0.48
CA ASN A 231 -1.67 27.43 -0.75
C ASN A 231 -0.57 26.99 -1.76
N GLN A 232 0.66 26.81 -1.29
CA GLN A 232 1.74 26.30 -2.10
C GLN A 232 1.62 24.78 -2.23
N LEU A 233 1.77 24.26 -3.45
CA LEU A 233 1.84 22.83 -3.73
C LEU A 233 3.17 22.26 -3.22
N ILE A 234 3.12 21.46 -2.15
CA ILE A 234 4.30 20.95 -1.45
C ILE A 234 4.65 19.50 -1.80
N TYR A 235 3.67 18.71 -2.25
CA TYR A 235 3.88 17.33 -2.64
C TYR A 235 2.86 16.85 -3.68
N ILE A 236 3.32 16.01 -4.60
CA ILE A 236 2.50 15.27 -5.56
C ILE A 236 2.83 13.79 -5.45
N GLY A 237 1.82 12.92 -5.51
CA GLY A 237 2.02 11.48 -5.52
C GLY A 237 0.95 10.76 -6.32
N LYS A 238 1.28 9.55 -6.81
CA LYS A 238 0.33 8.65 -7.47
C LYS A 238 0.00 7.45 -6.59
N SER A 239 -1.16 6.89 -6.76
CA SER A 239 -1.51 5.61 -6.13
C SER A 239 -2.62 4.90 -6.90
N ILE A 240 -2.61 3.57 -6.84
CA ILE A 240 -3.76 2.75 -7.25
C ILE A 240 -4.89 2.79 -6.20
N HIS A 241 -4.58 3.28 -4.98
CA HIS A 241 -5.47 3.47 -3.85
C HIS A 241 -5.15 4.81 -3.17
N ILE A 242 -5.67 5.93 -3.75
CA ILE A 242 -5.33 7.29 -3.29
C ILE A 242 -5.58 7.45 -1.79
N ARG A 243 -6.79 7.12 -1.28
CA ARG A 243 -7.16 7.27 0.12
C ARG A 243 -6.15 6.59 1.05
N LYS A 244 -5.87 5.32 0.79
CA LYS A 244 -4.90 4.55 1.60
C LYS A 244 -3.51 5.21 1.61
N ARG A 245 -3.10 5.78 0.48
CA ARG A 245 -1.79 6.41 0.35
C ARG A 245 -1.70 7.76 1.07
N VAL A 246 -2.75 8.56 0.99
CA VAL A 246 -2.89 9.81 1.76
C VAL A 246 -2.85 9.50 3.25
N ASP A 247 -3.63 8.53 3.72
CA ASP A 247 -3.63 8.08 5.12
C ASP A 247 -2.23 7.66 5.59
N GLN A 248 -1.47 6.94 4.75
CA GLN A 248 -0.08 6.57 5.07
C GLN A 248 0.85 7.78 5.25
N HIS A 249 0.67 8.84 4.47
CA HIS A 249 1.43 10.07 4.65
C HIS A 249 1.06 10.79 5.94
N LEU A 250 -0.22 10.87 6.26
CA LEU A 250 -0.73 11.53 7.46
C LEU A 250 -0.43 10.75 8.75
N LYS A 251 -0.18 9.44 8.65
CA LYS A 251 0.24 8.57 9.76
C LYS A 251 1.76 8.42 9.86
N ASN A 252 2.55 9.01 8.95
CA ASN A 252 4.00 8.80 8.89
C ASN A 252 4.74 9.63 9.94
N VAL A 253 5.00 9.00 11.06
CA VAL A 253 5.82 9.56 12.16
C VAL A 253 7.27 9.01 12.16
N LYS A 254 7.66 8.19 11.16
CA LYS A 254 8.95 7.48 11.14
C LYS A 254 10.12 8.31 10.60
N THR A 255 9.86 9.23 9.69
CA THR A 255 10.91 10.02 9.03
C THR A 255 10.78 11.51 9.31
N LYS A 256 11.91 12.21 9.50
CA LYS A 256 11.92 13.68 9.69
C LYS A 256 11.12 14.41 8.59
N LYS A 257 11.33 13.99 7.32
CA LYS A 257 10.59 14.53 6.17
C LYS A 257 9.08 14.27 6.28
N GLY A 258 8.68 13.04 6.64
CA GLY A 258 7.26 12.66 6.78
C GLY A 258 6.56 13.46 7.87
N ILE A 259 7.21 13.61 9.03
CA ILE A 259 6.71 14.40 10.16
C ILE A 259 6.55 15.88 9.78
N GLN A 260 7.57 16.46 9.12
CA GLN A 260 7.51 17.85 8.68
C GLN A 260 6.41 18.08 7.65
N MET A 261 6.33 17.22 6.63
CA MET A 261 5.30 17.29 5.61
C MET A 261 3.89 17.14 6.20
N GLN A 262 3.69 16.19 7.14
CA GLN A 262 2.40 15.98 7.84
C GLN A 262 1.92 17.25 8.53
N LYS A 263 2.83 17.98 9.20
CA LYS A 263 2.50 19.22 9.91
C LYS A 263 2.15 20.40 8.99
N GLU A 264 2.65 20.37 7.76
CA GLU A 264 2.45 21.44 6.79
C GLU A 264 1.22 21.23 5.89
N ILE A 265 0.64 20.02 5.84
CA ILE A 265 -0.51 19.72 4.99
C ILE A 265 -1.76 20.39 5.56
N THR A 266 -2.33 21.35 4.82
CA THR A 266 -3.59 22.02 5.16
C THR A 266 -4.73 21.65 4.24
N ARG A 267 -4.43 21.15 3.02
CA ARG A 267 -5.42 20.77 2.02
C ARG A 267 -4.92 19.64 1.14
N VAL A 268 -5.83 18.75 0.77
CA VAL A 268 -5.57 17.61 -0.12
C VAL A 268 -6.48 17.70 -1.34
N GLU A 269 -5.89 17.71 -2.53
CA GLU A 269 -6.62 17.55 -3.79
C GLU A 269 -6.30 16.20 -4.41
N PHE A 270 -7.21 15.66 -5.22
CA PHE A 270 -6.99 14.45 -5.98
C PHE A 270 -7.55 14.55 -7.40
N GLU A 271 -6.98 13.76 -8.31
CA GLU A 271 -7.43 13.60 -9.68
C GLU A 271 -7.48 12.11 -10.01
N LEU A 272 -8.64 11.59 -10.40
CA LEU A 272 -8.79 10.19 -10.78
C LEU A 272 -8.26 9.96 -12.19
N THR A 273 -7.48 8.93 -12.38
CA THR A 273 -6.93 8.54 -13.70
C THR A 273 -7.42 7.16 -14.16
N GLY A 274 -7.98 6.35 -13.25
CA GLY A 274 -8.42 4.99 -13.55
C GLY A 274 -7.28 4.04 -13.93
N SER A 275 -6.38 4.50 -14.80
CA SER A 275 -5.18 3.80 -15.24
C SER A 275 -3.96 4.20 -14.41
N GLU A 276 -3.15 3.22 -14.00
CA GLU A 276 -1.88 3.46 -13.32
C GLU A 276 -0.85 4.11 -14.27
N LEU A 277 -0.90 3.77 -15.57
CA LEU A 277 -0.03 4.39 -16.58
C LEU A 277 -0.25 5.89 -16.65
N ILE A 278 -1.53 6.33 -16.78
CA ILE A 278 -1.85 7.77 -16.81
C ILE A 278 -1.45 8.43 -15.48
N ALA A 279 -1.65 7.76 -14.33
CA ALA A 279 -1.22 8.30 -13.05
C ALA A 279 0.29 8.54 -12.98
N LEU A 280 1.10 7.61 -13.50
CA LEU A 280 2.57 7.74 -13.56
C LEU A 280 3.02 8.89 -14.49
N LEU A 281 2.44 8.98 -15.68
CA LEU A 281 2.74 10.04 -16.66
C LEU A 281 2.38 11.40 -16.07
N ARG A 282 1.19 11.52 -15.50
CA ARG A 282 0.66 12.74 -14.92
C ARG A 282 1.45 13.21 -13.69
N GLU A 283 1.82 12.28 -12.80
CA GLU A 283 2.70 12.58 -11.64
C GLU A 283 4.04 13.14 -12.10
N SER A 284 4.69 12.50 -13.08
CA SER A 284 5.98 12.93 -13.61
C SER A 284 5.92 14.34 -14.19
N ASP A 285 4.91 14.64 -15.01
CA ASP A 285 4.74 15.94 -15.63
C ASP A 285 4.48 17.05 -14.60
N LEU A 286 3.57 16.82 -13.68
CA LEU A 286 3.23 17.78 -12.64
C LEU A 286 4.40 18.07 -11.69
N ILE A 287 5.19 17.05 -11.33
CA ILE A 287 6.39 17.25 -10.49
C ILE A 287 7.42 18.11 -11.22
N LYS A 288 7.61 17.92 -12.53
CA LYS A 288 8.52 18.74 -13.33
C LYS A 288 8.02 20.17 -13.48
N GLN A 289 6.72 20.35 -13.67
CA GLN A 289 6.08 21.64 -13.82
C GLN A 289 6.14 22.47 -12.53
N HIS A 290 5.76 21.86 -11.39
CA HIS A 290 5.55 22.58 -10.13
C HIS A 290 6.73 22.51 -9.16
N GLN A 291 7.67 21.57 -9.35
CA GLN A 291 8.87 21.40 -8.51
C GLN A 291 8.57 21.36 -7.01
N PRO A 292 7.60 20.52 -6.49
CA PRO A 292 7.18 20.59 -5.11
C PRO A 292 8.31 20.26 -4.13
N ILE A 293 8.36 20.94 -2.98
CA ILE A 293 9.51 20.88 -2.05
C ILE A 293 9.80 19.48 -1.51
N TYR A 294 8.75 18.65 -1.36
CA TYR A 294 8.85 17.29 -0.85
C TYR A 294 9.05 16.21 -1.94
N ASN A 295 9.10 16.57 -3.24
CA ASN A 295 9.41 15.63 -4.33
C ASN A 295 10.88 15.68 -4.79
N ARG A 296 11.83 15.97 -3.89
CA ARG A 296 13.23 16.26 -4.23
C ARG A 296 13.90 15.27 -5.19
N THR A 297 13.67 13.99 -5.01
CA THR A 297 14.28 12.91 -5.82
C THR A 297 13.75 12.91 -7.26
N LEU A 298 12.47 13.25 -7.46
CA LEU A 298 11.79 13.19 -8.75
C LEU A 298 11.94 14.48 -9.59
N ARG A 299 12.51 15.52 -9.00
CA ARG A 299 12.73 16.81 -9.69
C ARG A 299 13.81 16.75 -10.77
N ARG A 300 14.83 15.92 -10.59
CA ARG A 300 16.03 15.93 -11.46
C ARG A 300 16.02 14.81 -12.48
N ASN A 301 15.96 13.56 -12.07
CA ASN A 301 15.90 12.39 -12.97
C ASN A 301 15.22 11.23 -12.25
N LEU A 302 14.09 10.76 -12.77
CA LEU A 302 13.41 9.56 -12.28
C LEU A 302 14.27 8.30 -12.49
N PHE A 303 15.05 8.31 -13.57
CA PHE A 303 15.82 7.15 -14.05
C PHE A 303 17.28 7.56 -14.32
N PRO A 304 18.13 7.64 -13.27
CA PRO A 304 19.52 8.11 -13.45
C PRO A 304 20.45 7.09 -14.09
N TYR A 305 20.08 5.82 -14.17
CA TYR A 305 20.90 4.76 -14.77
C TYR A 305 20.33 4.29 -16.09
N GLY A 306 21.18 4.03 -17.07
CA GLY A 306 20.84 3.51 -18.40
C GLY A 306 21.58 2.23 -18.72
N LEU A 307 20.97 1.38 -19.55
CA LEU A 307 21.62 0.31 -20.29
C LEU A 307 22.05 0.86 -21.64
N PHE A 308 23.30 0.69 -21.96
CA PHE A 308 23.92 1.14 -23.21
C PHE A 308 24.58 -0.03 -23.96
N SER A 309 24.87 0.17 -25.24
CA SER A 309 25.67 -0.79 -26.02
C SER A 309 26.72 -0.07 -26.84
N TYR A 310 27.80 -0.78 -27.11
CA TYR A 310 28.81 -0.40 -28.09
C TYR A 310 29.41 -1.66 -28.74
N VAL A 311 30.04 -1.50 -29.91
CA VAL A 311 30.76 -2.59 -30.56
C VAL A 311 32.23 -2.45 -30.18
N ASP A 312 32.84 -3.54 -29.66
CA ASP A 312 34.27 -3.56 -29.30
C ASP A 312 35.15 -3.82 -30.53
N ASN A 313 36.47 -3.75 -30.33
CA ASN A 313 37.45 -3.92 -31.40
C ASN A 313 37.44 -5.31 -32.07
N ASN A 314 36.84 -6.30 -31.43
CA ASN A 314 36.67 -7.66 -31.97
C ASN A 314 35.28 -7.85 -32.62
N GLY A 315 34.50 -6.79 -32.78
CA GLY A 315 33.20 -6.81 -33.42
C GLY A 315 32.04 -7.26 -32.53
N TYR A 316 32.25 -7.54 -31.24
CA TYR A 316 31.20 -7.95 -30.33
C TYR A 316 30.42 -6.75 -29.80
N LYS A 317 29.10 -6.81 -29.85
CA LYS A 317 28.19 -5.82 -29.25
C LYS A 317 28.13 -6.03 -27.74
N ARG A 318 28.74 -5.10 -27.00
CA ARG A 318 28.80 -5.14 -25.54
C ARG A 318 27.66 -4.34 -24.92
N LEU A 319 27.18 -4.81 -23.76
CA LEU A 319 26.17 -4.13 -22.94
C LEU A 319 26.79 -3.65 -21.64
N PHE A 320 26.43 -2.47 -21.18
CA PHE A 320 26.91 -1.93 -19.91
C PHE A 320 25.90 -0.97 -19.26
N ILE A 321 26.01 -0.83 -17.94
CA ILE A 321 25.15 0.02 -17.13
C ILE A 321 25.94 1.20 -16.62
N ASP A 322 25.50 2.41 -16.94
CA ASP A 322 26.13 3.64 -16.42
C ASP A 322 25.09 4.73 -16.12
N LYS A 323 25.55 5.78 -15.45
CA LYS A 323 24.75 7.00 -15.25
C LYS A 323 24.49 7.65 -16.59
N ILE A 324 23.23 7.99 -16.82
CA ILE A 324 22.82 8.62 -18.08
C ILE A 324 23.45 10.00 -18.27
N SER A 325 23.78 10.70 -17.16
CA SER A 325 24.48 12.00 -17.21
C SER A 325 25.88 11.93 -17.85
N ASN A 326 26.47 10.73 -17.91
CA ASN A 326 27.81 10.51 -18.44
C ASN A 326 27.82 10.32 -19.97
N HIS A 327 26.65 10.24 -20.59
CA HIS A 327 26.48 9.91 -22.01
C HIS A 327 25.62 10.94 -22.73
N SER A 328 25.97 11.25 -23.97
CA SER A 328 25.16 12.08 -24.88
C SER A 328 24.08 11.26 -25.58
N GLU A 329 24.30 9.95 -25.75
CA GLU A 329 23.39 9.05 -26.41
C GLU A 329 22.22 8.61 -25.51
N ALA A 330 21.09 8.29 -26.13
CA ALA A 330 19.95 7.76 -25.40
C ALA A 330 20.21 6.31 -25.00
N PRO A 331 19.90 5.90 -23.75
CA PRO A 331 20.03 4.52 -23.33
C PRO A 331 18.96 3.63 -24.01
N ILE A 332 19.28 2.36 -24.20
CA ILE A 332 18.36 1.33 -24.67
C ILE A 332 17.13 1.25 -23.73
N THR A 333 17.38 1.23 -22.41
CA THR A 333 16.36 1.34 -21.36
C THR A 333 16.96 2.01 -20.12
N SER A 334 16.11 2.47 -19.18
CA SER A 334 16.54 3.22 -18.00
C SER A 334 16.00 2.64 -16.71
N PHE A 335 16.67 2.93 -15.56
CA PHE A 335 16.39 2.34 -14.25
C PHE A 335 16.50 3.38 -13.15
N THR A 336 15.77 3.16 -12.04
CA THR A 336 15.79 4.02 -10.86
C THR A 336 17.07 3.87 -10.05
N THR A 337 17.65 2.66 -10.02
CA THR A 337 18.88 2.34 -9.29
C THR A 337 19.82 1.46 -10.10
N LYS A 338 21.12 1.54 -9.81
CA LYS A 338 22.12 0.64 -10.42
C LYS A 338 21.84 -0.83 -10.11
N ARG A 339 21.39 -1.12 -8.89
CA ARG A 339 21.04 -2.49 -8.46
C ARG A 339 19.90 -3.07 -9.30
N GLU A 340 18.84 -2.29 -9.56
CA GLU A 340 17.73 -2.69 -10.43
C GLU A 340 18.23 -3.00 -11.84
N ALA A 341 19.07 -2.12 -12.40
CA ALA A 341 19.66 -2.30 -13.72
C ALA A 341 20.51 -3.59 -13.80
N THR A 342 21.36 -3.83 -12.80
CA THR A 342 22.20 -5.02 -12.73
C THR A 342 21.37 -6.30 -12.67
N SER A 343 20.41 -6.38 -11.73
CA SER A 343 19.53 -7.56 -11.62
C SER A 343 18.68 -7.80 -12.87
N TYR A 344 18.29 -6.72 -13.56
CA TYR A 344 17.61 -6.82 -14.83
C TYR A 344 18.51 -7.42 -15.91
N LEU A 345 19.75 -6.92 -16.04
CA LEU A 345 20.70 -7.39 -17.05
C LEU A 345 21.12 -8.84 -16.78
N GLU A 346 21.34 -9.23 -15.52
CA GLU A 346 21.60 -10.62 -15.12
C GLU A 346 20.52 -11.57 -15.65
N LYS A 347 19.25 -11.20 -15.43
CA LYS A 347 18.10 -11.98 -15.93
C LYS A 347 18.06 -12.05 -17.47
N MET A 348 18.44 -10.97 -18.16
CA MET A 348 18.47 -10.95 -19.62
C MET A 348 19.64 -11.78 -20.18
N VAL A 349 20.78 -11.79 -19.49
CA VAL A 349 21.91 -12.68 -19.81
C VAL A 349 21.47 -14.15 -19.77
N GLU A 350 20.63 -14.54 -18.82
CA GLU A 350 20.08 -15.91 -18.75
C GLU A 350 19.07 -16.18 -19.86
N ASN A 351 18.12 -15.27 -20.08
CA ASN A 351 17.02 -15.46 -21.02
C ASN A 351 17.46 -15.49 -22.51
N TYR A 352 18.55 -14.77 -22.83
CA TYR A 352 19.06 -14.63 -24.20
C TYR A 352 20.43 -15.29 -24.40
N ASP A 353 20.89 -16.08 -23.44
CA ASP A 353 22.20 -16.75 -23.44
C ASP A 353 23.36 -15.80 -23.75
N LEU A 354 23.35 -14.59 -23.15
CA LEU A 354 24.39 -13.60 -23.35
C LEU A 354 25.61 -13.89 -22.48
N CYS A 355 26.74 -13.29 -22.84
CA CYS A 355 27.98 -13.43 -22.10
C CYS A 355 28.08 -12.43 -20.95
N THR A 356 28.25 -12.91 -19.71
CA THR A 356 28.37 -12.05 -18.51
C THR A 356 29.53 -11.06 -18.58
N LYS A 357 30.65 -11.44 -19.24
CA LYS A 357 31.81 -10.58 -19.43
C LYS A 357 31.56 -9.47 -20.46
N LEU A 358 30.89 -9.79 -21.57
CA LEU A 358 30.50 -8.81 -22.60
C LEU A 358 29.33 -7.92 -22.16
N CYS A 359 28.64 -8.32 -21.09
CA CYS A 359 27.59 -7.50 -20.44
C CYS A 359 28.10 -6.71 -19.20
N ASP A 360 29.41 -6.59 -19.01
CA ASP A 360 30.06 -5.88 -17.89
C ASP A 360 29.58 -6.31 -16.47
N LEU A 361 29.02 -7.54 -16.38
CA LEU A 361 28.58 -8.16 -15.12
C LEU A 361 29.71 -8.97 -14.46
N TYR A 362 30.74 -9.29 -15.18
CA TYR A 362 31.88 -10.10 -14.73
C TYR A 362 33.20 -9.51 -15.24
N LYS A 363 34.12 -9.23 -14.32
CA LYS A 363 35.46 -8.69 -14.63
C LYS A 363 36.48 -9.78 -14.43
N SER A 364 37.20 -10.14 -15.50
CA SER A 364 38.27 -11.11 -15.50
C SER A 364 39.13 -10.92 -16.74
N ASP A 365 40.42 -11.12 -16.64
CA ASP A 365 41.35 -11.15 -17.79
C ASP A 365 41.26 -12.47 -18.58
N SER A 366 40.74 -13.54 -17.92
CA SER A 366 40.49 -14.85 -18.51
C SER A 366 39.04 -15.02 -18.96
N ALA A 367 38.63 -16.24 -19.35
CA ALA A 367 37.24 -16.59 -19.66
C ALA A 367 36.27 -16.30 -18.49
N CYS A 368 35.03 -16.03 -18.79
CA CYS A 368 34.01 -15.87 -17.74
C CYS A 368 33.67 -17.22 -17.09
N PHE A 369 33.15 -17.19 -15.86
CA PHE A 369 32.80 -18.40 -15.12
C PHE A 369 31.81 -19.31 -15.87
N ARG A 370 30.80 -18.74 -16.56
CA ARG A 370 29.85 -19.51 -17.37
C ARG A 370 30.53 -20.35 -18.47
N TYR A 371 31.60 -19.84 -19.08
CA TYR A 371 32.39 -20.61 -20.04
C TYR A 371 33.12 -21.76 -19.35
N THR A 372 33.77 -21.51 -18.22
CA THR A 372 34.48 -22.54 -17.46
C THR A 372 33.57 -23.74 -17.07
N VAL A 373 32.31 -23.47 -16.77
CA VAL A 373 31.31 -24.51 -16.46
C VAL A 373 30.53 -25.01 -17.69
N LYS A 374 30.99 -24.64 -18.89
CA LYS A 374 30.40 -25.02 -20.19
C LYS A 374 28.92 -24.61 -20.34
N ASN A 375 28.55 -23.47 -19.78
CA ASN A 375 27.20 -22.93 -19.82
C ASN A 375 27.11 -21.65 -20.67
N CYS A 376 27.93 -21.55 -21.74
CA CYS A 376 27.85 -20.53 -22.78
C CYS A 376 28.70 -20.91 -23.99
N LEU A 377 28.52 -20.19 -25.11
CA LEU A 377 29.13 -20.50 -26.40
C LEU A 377 30.55 -19.90 -26.58
N GLY A 378 31.11 -19.25 -25.54
CA GLY A 378 32.49 -18.81 -25.59
C GLY A 378 32.74 -17.46 -26.30
N ALA A 379 31.75 -16.58 -26.43
CA ALA A 379 31.93 -15.28 -27.08
C ALA A 379 33.08 -14.44 -26.47
N CYS A 380 33.31 -14.51 -25.15
CA CYS A 380 34.38 -13.75 -24.48
C CYS A 380 35.78 -14.33 -24.72
N VAL A 381 35.92 -15.48 -25.29
CA VAL A 381 37.16 -16.14 -25.71
C VAL A 381 37.22 -16.33 -27.23
N GLN A 382 36.31 -15.73 -27.98
CA GLN A 382 36.23 -15.73 -29.46
C GLN A 382 35.97 -17.11 -30.07
N GLU A 383 35.46 -18.08 -29.31
CA GLU A 383 35.00 -19.37 -29.86
C GLU A 383 33.67 -19.24 -30.59
N GLU A 384 32.75 -18.40 -30.07
CA GLU A 384 31.56 -18.00 -30.76
C GLU A 384 31.83 -16.77 -31.63
N SER A 385 31.37 -16.75 -32.89
CA SER A 385 31.53 -15.58 -33.77
C SER A 385 30.75 -14.36 -33.26
N SER A 386 31.28 -13.16 -33.54
CA SER A 386 30.60 -11.92 -33.23
C SER A 386 29.22 -11.79 -33.82
N ASP A 387 29.03 -12.28 -35.08
CA ASP A 387 27.71 -12.26 -35.74
C ASP A 387 26.67 -13.14 -35.02
N SER A 388 27.08 -14.31 -34.52
CA SER A 388 26.18 -15.20 -33.78
C SER A 388 25.77 -14.56 -32.46
N TYR A 389 26.74 -14.04 -31.71
CA TYR A 389 26.50 -13.38 -30.43
C TYR A 389 25.66 -12.10 -30.59
N ASN A 390 26.02 -11.23 -31.55
CA ASN A 390 25.36 -9.97 -31.80
C ASN A 390 23.87 -10.15 -32.17
N ARG A 391 23.51 -11.16 -32.92
CA ARG A 391 22.11 -11.50 -33.23
C ARG A 391 21.27 -11.73 -31.97
N ARG A 392 21.84 -12.36 -30.92
CA ARG A 392 21.12 -12.55 -29.66
C ARG A 392 21.00 -11.23 -28.88
N VAL A 393 22.05 -10.39 -28.90
CA VAL A 393 22.01 -9.06 -28.29
C VAL A 393 20.97 -8.17 -29.00
N GLU A 394 20.91 -8.21 -30.34
CA GLU A 394 19.92 -7.47 -31.13
C GLU A 394 18.50 -7.97 -30.85
N SER A 395 18.28 -9.28 -30.85
CA SER A 395 16.99 -9.86 -30.47
C SER A 395 16.51 -9.40 -29.07
N PHE A 396 17.45 -9.30 -28.12
CA PHE A 396 17.13 -8.73 -26.81
C PHE A 396 16.79 -7.23 -26.90
N ILE A 397 17.56 -6.44 -27.63
CA ILE A 397 17.32 -5.01 -27.79
C ILE A 397 15.97 -4.76 -28.45
N ASP A 398 15.64 -5.47 -29.52
CA ASP A 398 14.37 -5.38 -30.25
C ASP A 398 13.18 -5.73 -29.36
N ALA A 399 13.31 -6.77 -28.53
CA ALA A 399 12.26 -7.17 -27.59
C ALA A 399 11.94 -6.13 -26.50
N ILE A 400 12.85 -5.18 -26.23
CA ILE A 400 12.67 -4.12 -25.23
C ILE A 400 12.53 -2.73 -25.84
N THR A 401 12.70 -2.60 -27.14
CA THR A 401 12.43 -1.36 -27.87
C THR A 401 10.94 -1.30 -28.16
N LEU A 402 10.34 -0.12 -27.96
CA LEU A 402 8.95 0.08 -28.37
C LEU A 402 8.88 -0.02 -29.90
N ASN A 403 7.91 -0.80 -30.39
CA ASN A 403 7.72 -0.99 -31.83
C ASN A 403 7.61 0.36 -32.55
N GLU A 404 8.20 0.43 -33.74
CA GLU A 404 7.90 1.47 -34.70
C GLU A 404 6.42 1.36 -35.09
N GLY A 405 5.77 2.49 -35.34
CA GLY A 405 4.36 2.57 -35.66
C GLY A 405 3.51 3.23 -34.58
N THR A 406 2.24 3.29 -34.85
CA THR A 406 1.26 3.92 -33.95
C THR A 406 0.42 2.86 -33.24
N PHE A 407 0.30 2.96 -31.92
CA PHE A 407 -0.56 2.07 -31.15
C PHE A 407 -1.20 2.78 -29.94
N PHE A 408 -2.31 2.21 -29.46
CA PHE A 408 -2.99 2.64 -28.25
C PHE A 408 -2.83 1.60 -27.15
N VAL A 409 -2.53 2.08 -25.95
CA VAL A 409 -2.66 1.29 -24.71
C VAL A 409 -4.01 1.60 -24.09
N VAL A 410 -4.85 0.56 -23.94
CA VAL A 410 -6.21 0.68 -23.42
C VAL A 410 -6.26 0.06 -22.03
N ASP A 411 -6.80 0.81 -21.05
CA ASP A 411 -6.93 0.36 -19.67
C ASP A 411 -8.25 0.84 -19.05
N LYS A 412 -8.42 0.69 -17.75
CA LYS A 412 -9.60 1.13 -16.99
C LYS A 412 -9.72 2.64 -17.01
N GLY A 413 -10.94 3.15 -17.18
CA GLY A 413 -11.28 4.57 -17.04
C GLY A 413 -11.49 4.98 -15.57
N ARG A 414 -11.75 6.26 -15.36
CA ARG A 414 -12.00 6.89 -14.05
C ARG A 414 -13.28 6.40 -13.37
N LYS A 415 -14.27 6.02 -14.20
CA LYS A 415 -15.60 5.58 -13.79
C LYS A 415 -16.10 4.38 -14.61
N ARG A 416 -17.17 3.75 -14.14
CA ARG A 416 -17.84 2.68 -14.88
C ARG A 416 -18.33 3.20 -16.24
N GLY A 417 -18.11 2.44 -17.31
CA GLY A 417 -18.51 2.83 -18.68
C GLY A 417 -17.46 3.70 -19.41
N GLU A 418 -16.27 3.85 -18.84
CA GLU A 418 -15.16 4.59 -19.42
C GLU A 418 -13.90 3.73 -19.58
N LYS A 419 -13.10 4.01 -20.58
CA LYS A 419 -11.76 3.45 -20.80
C LYS A 419 -10.75 4.58 -20.85
N SER A 420 -9.53 4.31 -20.43
CA SER A 420 -8.39 5.18 -20.68
C SER A 420 -7.66 4.75 -21.95
N LEU A 421 -7.18 5.71 -22.70
CA LEU A 421 -6.40 5.54 -23.93
C LEU A 421 -5.08 6.29 -23.77
N VAL A 422 -3.96 5.65 -24.10
CA VAL A 422 -2.65 6.30 -24.23
C VAL A 422 -2.15 6.04 -25.63
N LYS A 423 -1.92 7.10 -26.42
CA LYS A 423 -1.44 7.03 -27.80
C LYS A 423 0.07 7.14 -27.83
N ILE A 424 0.69 6.23 -28.53
CA ILE A 424 2.14 6.15 -28.78
C ILE A 424 2.38 6.12 -30.28
N GLU A 425 3.26 6.99 -30.77
CA GLU A 425 3.69 7.04 -32.17
C GLU A 425 5.22 6.95 -32.22
N ASN A 426 5.72 5.97 -32.94
CA ASN A 426 7.17 5.72 -33.11
C ASN A 426 7.95 5.72 -31.79
N GLY A 427 7.39 5.07 -30.78
CA GLY A 427 7.99 4.95 -29.47
C GLY A 427 7.90 6.21 -28.58
N CYS A 428 7.24 7.28 -29.05
CA CYS A 428 7.03 8.54 -28.34
C CYS A 428 5.59 8.64 -27.81
N LEU A 429 5.42 9.20 -26.62
CA LEU A 429 4.11 9.53 -26.07
C LEU A 429 3.50 10.70 -26.87
N THR A 430 2.37 10.45 -27.53
CA THR A 430 1.62 11.52 -28.24
C THR A 430 0.61 12.18 -27.31
N GLY A 431 -0.08 11.37 -26.49
CA GLY A 431 -1.09 11.87 -25.58
C GLY A 431 -1.85 10.77 -24.87
N TYR A 432 -2.77 11.17 -24.00
CA TYR A 432 -3.67 10.23 -23.33
C TYR A 432 -5.02 10.90 -23.05
N GLY A 433 -6.02 10.08 -22.78
CA GLY A 433 -7.34 10.58 -22.47
C GLY A 433 -8.34 9.48 -22.15
N PHE A 434 -9.63 9.81 -22.26
CA PHE A 434 -10.70 8.94 -21.82
C PHE A 434 -11.80 8.82 -22.87
N ALA A 435 -12.22 7.60 -23.13
CA ALA A 435 -13.23 7.29 -24.11
C ALA A 435 -14.39 6.50 -23.49
N PRO A 436 -15.62 6.56 -24.03
CA PRO A 436 -16.71 5.68 -23.65
C PRO A 436 -16.31 4.21 -23.84
N TYR A 437 -16.87 3.30 -23.01
CA TYR A 437 -16.59 1.87 -23.09
C TYR A 437 -16.74 1.27 -24.49
N ASN A 438 -17.68 1.80 -25.27
CA ASN A 438 -17.97 1.38 -26.64
C ASN A 438 -17.18 2.14 -27.72
N PHE A 439 -16.09 2.82 -27.37
CA PHE A 439 -15.28 3.64 -28.28
C PHE A 439 -14.78 2.87 -29.53
N LYS A 440 -14.59 1.55 -29.44
CA LYS A 440 -14.21 0.68 -30.55
C LYS A 440 -15.21 0.64 -31.70
N ARG A 441 -16.45 1.14 -31.50
CA ARG A 441 -17.44 1.33 -32.57
C ARG A 441 -17.08 2.46 -33.54
N TYR A 442 -16.21 3.38 -33.09
CA TYR A 442 -15.68 4.42 -33.97
C TYR A 442 -14.49 3.86 -34.76
N LYS A 443 -14.32 4.35 -36.01
CA LYS A 443 -13.10 4.07 -36.77
C LYS A 443 -11.88 4.59 -35.99
N ILE A 444 -10.76 3.90 -36.11
CA ILE A 444 -9.57 4.14 -35.27
C ILE A 444 -9.02 5.57 -35.45
N GLU A 445 -9.12 6.13 -36.64
CA GLU A 445 -8.69 7.51 -36.96
C GLU A 445 -9.50 8.56 -36.19
N LYS A 446 -10.68 8.20 -35.65
CA LYS A 446 -11.52 9.08 -34.84
C LYS A 446 -11.21 8.98 -33.34
N TRP A 447 -10.28 8.13 -32.94
CA TRP A 447 -9.94 7.99 -31.52
C TRP A 447 -9.11 9.16 -30.99
N ASP A 448 -8.44 9.89 -31.88
CA ASP A 448 -7.68 11.10 -31.52
C ASP A 448 -8.53 12.18 -30.85
N LYS A 449 -9.85 12.20 -31.10
CA LYS A 449 -10.78 13.08 -30.38
C LYS A 449 -10.89 12.85 -28.88
N PHE A 450 -10.41 11.68 -28.41
CA PHE A 450 -10.39 11.31 -27.01
C PHE A 450 -9.02 11.51 -26.36
N ILE A 451 -8.04 12.03 -27.12
CA ILE A 451 -6.66 12.19 -26.69
C ILE A 451 -6.35 13.65 -26.44
N ASP A 452 -5.93 13.96 -25.25
CA ASP A 452 -5.30 15.23 -24.91
C ASP A 452 -3.81 15.11 -25.22
N TYR A 453 -3.33 15.90 -26.16
CA TYR A 453 -1.93 15.87 -26.59
C TYR A 453 -1.01 16.37 -25.46
N VAL A 454 0.08 15.66 -25.21
CA VAL A 454 1.08 16.01 -24.20
C VAL A 454 2.46 16.07 -24.82
N LYS A 455 3.33 16.89 -24.24
CA LYS A 455 4.72 16.96 -24.69
C LYS A 455 5.46 15.70 -24.26
N ASP A 456 5.97 14.95 -25.25
CA ASP A 456 6.81 13.80 -24.99
C ASP A 456 8.14 14.22 -24.34
N ASN A 457 8.61 13.37 -23.44
CA ASN A 457 9.89 13.57 -22.81
C ASN A 457 10.51 12.20 -22.47
N ARG A 458 11.80 12.23 -22.07
CA ARG A 458 12.55 11.02 -21.77
C ARG A 458 11.92 10.16 -20.66
N ASP A 459 11.36 10.81 -19.63
CA ASP A 459 10.77 10.06 -18.50
C ASP A 459 9.44 9.42 -18.94
N SER A 460 8.64 10.09 -19.81
CA SER A 460 7.41 9.50 -20.35
C SER A 460 7.70 8.25 -21.16
N ARG A 461 8.73 8.26 -22.02
CA ARG A 461 9.17 7.06 -22.78
C ARG A 461 9.65 5.94 -21.87
N THR A 462 10.39 6.27 -20.82
CA THR A 462 10.86 5.27 -19.85
C THR A 462 9.70 4.68 -19.05
N ILE A 463 8.75 5.51 -18.59
CA ILE A 463 7.54 5.07 -17.91
C ILE A 463 6.75 4.10 -18.79
N LEU A 464 6.54 4.44 -20.06
CA LEU A 464 5.87 3.59 -21.04
C LEU A 464 6.57 2.23 -21.19
N LYS A 465 7.88 2.22 -21.46
CA LYS A 465 8.66 0.97 -21.59
C LYS A 465 8.56 0.09 -20.35
N LEU A 466 8.70 0.68 -19.17
CA LEU A 466 8.63 -0.06 -17.90
C LEU A 466 7.23 -0.58 -17.61
N PHE A 467 6.19 0.20 -17.91
CA PHE A 467 4.80 -0.18 -17.69
C PHE A 467 4.41 -1.35 -18.61
N LEU A 468 4.67 -1.24 -19.89
CA LEU A 468 4.36 -2.28 -20.89
C LEU A 468 5.11 -3.60 -20.58
N ARG A 469 6.32 -3.51 -20.08
CA ARG A 469 7.12 -4.67 -19.67
C ARG A 469 6.57 -5.39 -18.42
N LYS A 470 6.10 -4.63 -17.42
CA LYS A 470 5.65 -5.18 -16.11
C LYS A 470 4.22 -5.67 -16.12
N ASN A 471 3.35 -5.01 -16.85
CA ASN A 471 1.91 -5.24 -16.80
C ASN A 471 1.43 -5.93 -18.08
N LYS A 472 0.95 -7.16 -17.96
CA LYS A 472 0.37 -7.93 -19.08
C LYS A 472 -1.17 -7.80 -19.15
N SER A 473 -1.79 -7.03 -18.28
CA SER A 473 -3.26 -6.96 -18.14
C SER A 473 -3.93 -5.84 -18.97
N HIS A 474 -3.15 -5.02 -19.67
CA HIS A 474 -3.66 -3.96 -20.54
C HIS A 474 -3.79 -4.48 -21.99
N GLU A 475 -4.68 -3.86 -22.73
CA GLU A 475 -4.87 -4.14 -24.15
C GLU A 475 -4.03 -3.16 -24.96
N VAL A 476 -3.24 -3.70 -25.91
CA VAL A 476 -2.49 -2.91 -26.90
C VAL A 476 -3.17 -3.09 -28.26
N ILE A 477 -3.51 -1.99 -28.90
CA ILE A 477 -4.17 -1.96 -30.20
C ILE A 477 -3.25 -1.22 -31.18
N ASN A 478 -2.66 -1.97 -32.10
CA ASN A 478 -1.82 -1.41 -33.16
C ASN A 478 -2.72 -0.81 -34.25
N ILE A 479 -2.32 0.36 -34.75
CA ILE A 479 -2.84 0.88 -36.00
C ILE A 479 -1.96 0.27 -37.08
N MET A 480 -2.53 -0.66 -37.87
CA MET A 480 -1.88 -1.11 -39.10
C MET A 480 -2.03 0.03 -40.10
N ASP A 481 -0.91 0.51 -40.65
CA ASP A 481 -0.86 1.47 -41.76
C ASP A 481 -1.57 0.93 -43.01
#